data_92ad77c10450065eac71164e9d8dec7e
#
_entry.id   92ad77c10450065eac71164e9d8dec7e
#
_cell.length_a   1.000
_cell.length_b   1.000
_cell.length_c   1.000
_cell.angle_alpha   90.00
_cell.angle_beta   90.00
_cell.angle_gamma   90.00
#
_symmetry.space_group_name_H-M   'P 1'
#
loop_
_entity.id
_entity.type
_entity.pdbx_description
1 polymer ?
#
loop_
_entity_poly.entity_id
_entity_poly.type
_entity_poly.pdbx_seq_one_letter_code
_entity_poly.pdbx_strand_id
1 'polypeptide(L)'
;MNNITLIGMPGAGKSTIGVVLAKVLGYQFLDSDLLIQKQEKRRLSEIIEKEGYAGFKEIEDRVNASINVDETVIATGGSVVYCENAMKHLKETGTVVYLKLSLDSLRKRLGNLKGRGVLLKDGQSLADLYEERVPLYEKYADIVVDEEGKNLEESLDAVLEILKKKAK
;
A
#
# COMPACT_ATOMS: atom_id res chain seq x y z
N MET A 1 -2.27 -16.73 10.03
CA MET A 1 -2.88 -15.39 10.13
C MET A 1 -3.57 -15.04 8.83
N ASN A 2 -4.74 -14.43 8.91
CA ASN A 2 -5.61 -14.16 7.76
C ASN A 2 -5.68 -12.67 7.40
N ASN A 3 -4.54 -12.02 7.34
CA ASN A 3 -4.48 -10.61 6.98
C ASN A 3 -4.61 -10.40 5.47
N ILE A 4 -5.04 -9.22 5.08
CA ILE A 4 -5.05 -8.76 3.69
C ILE A 4 -4.22 -7.49 3.62
N THR A 5 -3.12 -7.54 2.88
CA THR A 5 -2.23 -6.39 2.71
C THR A 5 -2.45 -5.79 1.33
N LEU A 6 -2.77 -4.50 1.29
CA LEU A 6 -2.95 -3.75 0.05
C LEU A 6 -1.67 -3.01 -0.31
N ILE A 7 -1.14 -3.27 -1.50
CA ILE A 7 0.02 -2.59 -2.07
C ILE A 7 -0.35 -1.91 -3.38
N GLY A 8 0.41 -0.92 -3.78
CA GLY A 8 0.20 -0.16 -5.01
C GLY A 8 0.71 1.26 -4.91
N MET A 9 0.65 1.97 -6.02
CA MET A 9 1.08 3.36 -6.13
C MET A 9 0.28 4.29 -5.22
N PRO A 10 0.87 5.42 -4.80
CA PRO A 10 0.10 6.51 -4.20
C PRO A 10 -1.06 6.90 -5.13
N GLY A 11 -2.25 7.07 -4.58
CA GLY A 11 -3.45 7.37 -5.37
C GLY A 11 -4.22 6.15 -5.86
N ALA A 12 -3.74 4.93 -5.65
CA ALA A 12 -4.46 3.71 -6.01
C ALA A 12 -5.69 3.42 -5.14
N GLY A 13 -5.88 4.14 -4.05
CA GLY A 13 -7.06 3.99 -3.19
C GLY A 13 -6.91 2.94 -2.09
N LYS A 14 -5.70 2.56 -1.73
CA LYS A 14 -5.42 1.54 -0.71
C LYS A 14 -6.13 1.78 0.62
N SER A 15 -6.02 2.99 1.16
CA SER A 15 -6.66 3.32 2.45
C SER A 15 -8.19 3.33 2.34
N THR A 16 -8.73 3.92 1.30
CA THR A 16 -10.17 4.02 1.09
C THR A 16 -10.80 2.65 0.85
N ILE A 17 -10.23 1.86 -0.04
CA ILE A 17 -10.68 0.48 -0.30
C ILE A 17 -10.48 -0.38 0.94
N GLY A 18 -9.35 -0.21 1.62
CA GLY A 18 -9.01 -0.98 2.81
C GLY A 18 -9.99 -0.81 3.96
N VAL A 19 -10.41 0.40 4.24
CA VAL A 19 -11.42 0.68 5.30
C VAL A 19 -12.74 0.00 4.98
N VAL A 20 -13.23 0.12 3.75
CA VAL A 20 -14.52 -0.47 3.35
C VAL A 20 -14.41 -2.00 3.29
N LEU A 21 -13.31 -2.52 2.76
CA LEU A 21 -13.04 -3.95 2.71
C LEU A 21 -13.04 -4.57 4.11
N ALA A 22 -12.36 -3.93 5.06
CA ALA A 22 -12.34 -4.37 6.46
C ALA A 22 -13.76 -4.42 7.04
N LYS A 23 -14.55 -3.40 6.80
CA LYS A 23 -15.94 -3.33 7.26
C LYS A 23 -16.80 -4.47 6.68
N VAL A 24 -16.67 -4.75 5.38
CA VAL A 24 -17.43 -5.81 4.70
C VAL A 24 -17.04 -7.19 5.22
N LEU A 25 -15.76 -7.42 5.50
CA LEU A 25 -15.24 -8.69 5.98
C LEU A 25 -15.39 -8.89 7.49
N GLY A 26 -15.70 -7.84 8.23
CA GLY A 26 -15.68 -7.87 9.70
C GLY A 26 -14.27 -7.88 10.29
N TYR A 27 -13.31 -7.38 9.53
CA TYR A 27 -11.89 -7.31 9.92
C TYR A 27 -11.55 -5.97 10.58
N GLN A 28 -10.42 -5.92 11.23
CA GLN A 28 -9.82 -4.66 11.66
C GLN A 28 -9.17 -3.95 10.45
N PHE A 29 -8.91 -2.66 10.60
CA PHE A 29 -8.17 -1.87 9.60
C PHE A 29 -6.91 -1.28 10.24
N LEU A 30 -5.79 -1.35 9.53
CA LEU A 30 -4.53 -0.76 9.94
C LEU A 30 -3.89 -0.03 8.77
N ASP A 31 -3.56 1.25 8.97
CA ASP A 31 -2.77 2.05 8.04
C ASP A 31 -1.32 2.04 8.54
N SER A 32 -0.41 1.46 7.75
CA SER A 32 0.99 1.31 8.19
C SER A 32 1.75 2.63 8.25
N ASP A 33 1.39 3.62 7.44
CA ASP A 33 1.98 4.96 7.53
C ASP A 33 1.62 5.65 8.85
N LEU A 34 0.38 5.52 9.29
CA LEU A 34 -0.05 6.01 10.60
C LEU A 34 0.64 5.27 11.74
N LEU A 35 0.86 3.97 11.58
CA LEU A 35 1.59 3.18 12.57
C LEU A 35 3.04 3.65 12.70
N ILE A 36 3.71 3.92 11.59
CA ILE A 36 5.07 4.49 11.58
C ILE A 36 5.09 5.82 12.34
N GLN A 37 4.20 6.74 12.00
CA GLN A 37 4.11 8.05 12.65
C GLN A 37 3.86 7.95 14.16
N LYS A 38 3.01 7.01 14.56
CA LYS A 38 2.72 6.76 15.97
C LYS A 38 3.93 6.23 16.73
N GLN A 39 4.64 5.26 16.17
CA GLN A 39 5.83 4.67 16.79
C GLN A 39 7.01 5.63 16.85
N GLU A 40 7.24 6.40 15.79
CA GLU A 40 8.33 7.36 15.70
C GLU A 40 8.01 8.71 16.36
N LYS A 41 6.75 8.95 16.71
CA LYS A 41 6.25 10.21 17.28
C LYS A 41 6.55 11.45 16.43
N ARG A 42 6.52 11.30 15.12
CA ARG A 42 6.74 12.36 14.13
C ARG A 42 6.07 11.98 12.81
N ARG A 43 5.85 13.00 11.97
CA ARG A 43 5.27 12.80 10.64
C ARG A 43 6.28 12.15 9.69
N LEU A 44 5.79 11.48 8.64
CA LEU A 44 6.65 10.86 7.62
C LEU A 44 7.60 11.90 6.99
N SER A 45 7.10 13.10 6.68
CA SER A 45 7.90 14.19 6.13
C SER A 45 9.07 14.58 7.04
N GLU A 46 8.85 14.62 8.34
CA GLU A 46 9.89 14.93 9.34
C GLU A 46 10.95 13.83 9.41
N ILE A 47 10.53 12.57 9.32
CA ILE A 47 11.45 11.43 9.29
C ILE A 47 12.36 11.51 8.06
N ILE A 48 11.79 11.78 6.89
CA ILE A 48 12.55 11.85 5.63
C ILE A 48 13.48 13.05 5.62
N GLU A 49 13.00 14.20 6.08
CA GLU A 49 13.82 15.41 6.18
C GLU A 49 15.04 15.20 7.08
N LYS A 50 14.86 14.54 8.20
CA LYS A 50 15.90 14.33 9.21
C LYS A 50 16.81 13.15 8.91
N GLU A 51 16.28 12.05 8.43
CA GLU A 51 16.99 10.78 8.27
C GLU A 51 17.20 10.37 6.81
N GLY A 52 16.64 11.11 5.86
CA GLY A 52 16.71 10.80 4.43
C GLY A 52 15.85 9.60 4.04
N TYR A 53 15.84 9.29 2.75
CA TYR A 53 15.06 8.16 2.21
C TYR A 53 15.59 6.81 2.69
N ALA A 54 16.91 6.67 2.84
CA ALA A 54 17.52 5.44 3.36
C ALA A 54 17.12 5.17 4.81
N GLY A 55 17.15 6.19 5.65
CA GLY A 55 16.71 6.09 7.06
C GLY A 55 15.21 5.81 7.16
N PHE A 56 14.39 6.44 6.35
CA PHE A 56 12.96 6.17 6.28
C PHE A 56 12.69 4.71 5.85
N LYS A 57 13.41 4.20 4.85
CA LYS A 57 13.27 2.81 4.40
C LYS A 57 13.56 1.81 5.52
N GLU A 58 14.60 2.04 6.31
CA GLU A 58 14.93 1.18 7.46
C GLU A 58 13.81 1.17 8.50
N ILE A 59 13.23 2.33 8.78
CA ILE A 59 12.11 2.47 9.72
C ILE A 59 10.86 1.78 9.16
N GLU A 60 10.54 2.02 7.91
CA GLU A 60 9.41 1.40 7.22
C GLU A 60 9.52 -0.13 7.23
N ASP A 61 10.70 -0.65 6.92
CA ASP A 61 10.97 -2.09 6.95
C ASP A 61 10.77 -2.68 8.35
N ARG A 62 11.38 -2.07 9.34
CA ARG A 62 11.29 -2.52 10.74
C ARG A 62 9.86 -2.49 11.26
N VAL A 63 9.16 -1.39 11.04
CA VAL A 63 7.79 -1.21 11.54
C VAL A 63 6.83 -2.20 10.88
N ASN A 64 6.86 -2.32 9.56
CA ASN A 64 6.00 -3.26 8.85
C ASN A 64 6.32 -4.73 9.17
N ALA A 65 7.61 -5.07 9.32
CA ALA A 65 8.02 -6.42 9.71
C ALA A 65 7.61 -6.78 11.15
N SER A 66 7.31 -5.80 11.98
CA SER A 66 6.87 -5.99 13.37
C SER A 66 5.35 -6.08 13.55
N ILE A 67 4.58 -5.89 12.50
CA ILE A 67 3.11 -5.95 12.57
C ILE A 67 2.67 -7.35 13.00
N ASN A 68 1.98 -7.42 14.13
CA ASN A 68 1.47 -8.67 14.68
C ASN A 68 -0.05 -8.55 14.92
N VAL A 69 -0.80 -8.82 13.87
CA VAL A 69 -2.27 -8.72 13.86
C VAL A 69 -2.86 -9.91 13.11
N ASP A 70 -4.13 -10.18 13.32
CA ASP A 70 -4.90 -11.17 12.60
C ASP A 70 -6.23 -10.58 12.14
N GLU A 71 -6.84 -11.16 11.11
CA GLU A 71 -8.10 -10.69 10.53
C GLU A 71 -8.11 -9.15 10.34
N THR A 72 -7.04 -8.65 9.74
CA THR A 72 -6.82 -7.21 9.54
C THR A 72 -6.52 -6.89 8.09
N VAL A 73 -7.15 -5.83 7.58
CA VAL A 73 -6.78 -5.22 6.30
C VAL A 73 -5.70 -4.18 6.58
N ILE A 74 -4.53 -4.37 5.98
CA ILE A 74 -3.37 -3.49 6.14
C ILE A 74 -3.18 -2.68 4.87
N ALA A 75 -3.37 -1.38 4.94
CA ALA A 75 -3.03 -0.45 3.86
C ALA A 75 -1.61 0.05 4.06
N THR A 76 -0.73 -0.22 3.09
CA THR A 76 0.69 0.14 3.17
C THR A 76 0.99 1.44 2.43
N GLY A 77 2.14 2.04 2.74
CA GLY A 77 2.72 3.10 1.91
C GLY A 77 3.21 2.53 0.56
N GLY A 78 3.24 3.37 -0.46
CA GLY A 78 3.66 2.95 -1.81
C GLY A 78 5.10 2.44 -1.89
N SER A 79 5.95 2.81 -0.95
CA SER A 79 7.37 2.44 -0.89
C SER A 79 7.65 1.13 -0.14
N VAL A 80 6.66 0.49 0.46
CA VAL A 80 6.85 -0.75 1.24
C VAL A 80 7.53 -1.85 0.44
N VAL A 81 7.33 -1.89 -0.86
CA VAL A 81 7.90 -2.91 -1.77
C VAL A 81 9.42 -2.85 -1.92
N TYR A 82 10.06 -1.78 -1.46
CA TYR A 82 11.52 -1.72 -1.32
C TYR A 82 12.03 -2.45 -0.07
N CYS A 83 11.13 -2.78 0.85
CA CYS A 83 11.45 -3.31 2.17
C CYS A 83 11.29 -4.84 2.18
N GLU A 84 12.41 -5.55 2.04
CA GLU A 84 12.40 -7.01 1.88
C GLU A 84 11.85 -7.75 3.11
N ASN A 85 12.28 -7.37 4.31
CA ASN A 85 11.80 -8.01 5.54
C ASN A 85 10.32 -7.75 5.77
N ALA A 86 9.87 -6.52 5.52
CA ALA A 86 8.46 -6.17 5.61
C ALA A 86 7.62 -7.00 4.65
N MET A 87 8.00 -7.07 3.39
CA MET A 87 7.24 -7.82 2.38
C MET A 87 7.23 -9.32 2.65
N LYS A 88 8.33 -9.88 3.10
CA LYS A 88 8.39 -11.28 3.53
C LYS A 88 7.39 -11.55 4.64
N HIS A 89 7.41 -10.72 5.68
CA HIS A 89 6.52 -10.84 6.82
C HIS A 89 5.04 -10.71 6.42
N LEU A 90 4.70 -9.72 5.61
CA LEU A 90 3.34 -9.49 5.15
C LEU A 90 2.80 -10.66 4.30
N LYS A 91 3.64 -11.27 3.47
CA LYS A 91 3.29 -12.47 2.70
C LYS A 91 3.10 -13.71 3.59
N GLU A 92 3.92 -13.86 4.61
CA GLU A 92 3.82 -14.99 5.56
C GLU A 92 2.57 -14.90 6.45
N THR A 93 2.10 -13.68 6.72
CA THR A 93 0.99 -13.44 7.64
C THR A 93 -0.36 -13.18 6.96
N GLY A 94 -0.40 -13.20 5.63
CA GLY A 94 -1.65 -12.96 4.91
C GLY A 94 -1.52 -12.99 3.40
N THR A 95 -2.50 -12.44 2.73
CA THR A 95 -2.58 -12.32 1.27
C THR A 95 -2.22 -10.91 0.84
N VAL A 96 -1.28 -10.76 -0.07
CA VAL A 96 -0.87 -9.47 -0.64
C VAL A 96 -1.65 -9.19 -1.91
N VAL A 97 -2.39 -8.09 -1.91
CA VAL A 97 -3.23 -7.64 -3.03
C VAL A 97 -2.63 -6.37 -3.63
N TYR A 98 -2.28 -6.43 -4.89
CA TYR A 98 -1.82 -5.26 -5.65
C TYR A 98 -3.01 -4.60 -6.34
N LEU A 99 -3.27 -3.34 -5.98
CA LEU A 99 -4.25 -2.48 -6.64
C LEU A 99 -3.55 -1.79 -7.81
N LYS A 100 -3.76 -2.33 -9.01
CA LYS A 100 -3.11 -1.85 -10.23
C LYS A 100 -3.91 -0.76 -10.90
N LEU A 101 -3.24 0.31 -11.29
CA LEU A 101 -3.83 1.43 -12.02
C LEU A 101 -2.80 1.99 -13.00
N SER A 102 -3.25 2.46 -14.17
CA SER A 102 -2.37 3.08 -15.16
C SER A 102 -1.77 4.38 -14.65
N LEU A 103 -0.62 4.77 -15.21
CA LEU A 103 0.02 6.05 -14.90
C LEU A 103 -0.90 7.24 -15.18
N ASP A 104 -1.65 7.21 -16.29
CA ASP A 104 -2.58 8.28 -16.65
C ASP A 104 -3.71 8.42 -15.63
N SER A 105 -4.28 7.32 -15.18
CA SER A 105 -5.32 7.34 -14.15
C SER A 105 -4.77 7.81 -12.80
N LEU A 106 -3.54 7.41 -12.45
CA LEU A 106 -2.86 7.90 -11.25
C LEU A 106 -2.61 9.41 -11.30
N ARG A 107 -2.16 9.94 -12.45
CA ARG A 107 -1.97 11.37 -12.65
C ARG A 107 -3.26 12.16 -12.43
N LYS A 108 -4.38 11.67 -12.94
CA LYS A 108 -5.69 12.30 -12.76
C LYS A 108 -6.09 12.32 -11.29
N ARG A 109 -5.93 11.19 -10.58
CA ARG A 109 -6.25 11.10 -9.15
C ARG A 109 -5.36 11.99 -8.29
N LEU A 110 -4.05 12.00 -8.53
CA LEU A 110 -3.08 12.80 -7.77
C LEU A 110 -3.16 14.29 -8.11
N GLY A 111 -3.50 14.66 -9.35
CA GLY A 111 -3.71 16.06 -9.76
C GLY A 111 -4.83 16.74 -8.98
N ASN A 112 -5.85 15.99 -8.56
CA ASN A 112 -6.96 16.46 -7.74
C ASN A 112 -6.63 16.47 -6.24
N LEU A 113 -5.46 15.96 -5.85
CA LEU A 113 -5.05 15.73 -4.46
C LEU A 113 -3.71 16.41 -4.16
N LYS A 114 -3.52 17.66 -4.64
CA LYS A 114 -2.35 18.47 -4.31
C LYS A 114 -2.19 18.55 -2.79
N GLY A 115 -1.12 17.94 -2.26
CA GLY A 115 -0.82 17.92 -0.82
C GLY A 115 -0.79 16.53 -0.17
N ARG A 116 -1.20 15.47 -0.84
CA ARG A 116 -0.84 14.10 -0.43
C ARG A 116 0.58 13.85 -0.87
N GLY A 117 1.53 13.96 0.05
CA GLY A 117 2.94 13.82 -0.20
C GLY A 117 3.30 12.55 -0.95
N VAL A 118 3.40 12.64 -2.26
CA VAL A 118 4.12 11.65 -3.04
C VAL A 118 5.59 11.90 -2.77
N LEU A 119 6.23 10.95 -2.11
CA LEU A 119 7.64 11.04 -1.76
C LEU A 119 8.47 10.79 -3.03
N LEU A 120 8.73 11.86 -3.75
CA LEU A 120 9.63 11.87 -4.90
C LEU A 120 11.01 12.31 -4.43
N LYS A 121 12.04 11.56 -4.81
CA LYS A 121 13.42 11.99 -4.70
C LYS A 121 13.65 13.19 -5.65
N ASP A 122 14.60 14.05 -5.33
CA ASP A 122 14.96 15.16 -6.19
C ASP A 122 15.20 14.70 -7.63
N GLY A 123 14.52 15.36 -8.60
CA GLY A 123 14.61 15.02 -10.01
C GLY A 123 13.83 13.79 -10.46
N GLN A 124 13.14 13.09 -9.58
CA GLN A 124 12.32 11.94 -9.93
C GLN A 124 10.90 12.36 -10.28
N SER A 125 10.40 11.90 -11.44
CA SER A 125 9.01 12.10 -11.86
C SER A 125 8.10 10.95 -11.35
N LEU A 126 6.78 11.17 -11.42
CA LEU A 126 5.81 10.12 -11.12
C LEU A 126 5.97 8.93 -12.09
N ALA A 127 6.28 9.21 -13.37
CA ALA A 127 6.56 8.17 -14.36
C ALA A 127 7.78 7.32 -13.99
N ASP A 128 8.86 7.94 -13.54
CA ASP A 128 10.06 7.22 -13.07
C ASP A 128 9.73 6.32 -11.89
N LEU A 129 8.97 6.84 -10.94
CA LEU A 129 8.52 6.11 -9.76
C LEU A 129 7.63 4.92 -10.16
N TYR A 130 6.73 5.12 -11.09
CA TYR A 130 5.85 4.08 -11.63
C TYR A 130 6.64 2.94 -12.27
N GLU A 131 7.57 3.27 -13.18
CA GLU A 131 8.42 2.27 -13.86
C GLU A 131 9.28 1.47 -12.88
N GLU A 132 9.77 2.10 -11.84
CA GLU A 132 10.59 1.45 -10.81
C GLU A 132 9.78 0.53 -9.90
N ARG A 133 8.58 0.97 -9.49
CA ARG A 133 7.78 0.27 -8.47
C ARG A 133 6.87 -0.82 -9.02
N VAL A 134 6.32 -0.67 -10.21
CA VAL A 134 5.37 -1.65 -10.78
C VAL A 134 5.94 -3.07 -10.82
N PRO A 135 7.18 -3.31 -11.28
CA PRO A 135 7.76 -4.65 -11.23
C PRO A 135 7.86 -5.24 -9.82
N LEU A 136 8.07 -4.39 -8.81
CA LEU A 136 8.13 -4.81 -7.40
C LEU A 136 6.74 -5.15 -6.85
N TYR A 137 5.72 -4.37 -7.21
CA TYR A 137 4.34 -4.72 -6.85
C TYR A 137 3.94 -6.07 -7.44
N GLU A 138 4.24 -6.30 -8.70
CA GLU A 138 3.95 -7.58 -9.38
C GLU A 138 4.71 -8.74 -8.76
N LYS A 139 5.96 -8.53 -8.36
CA LYS A 139 6.79 -9.53 -7.70
C LYS A 139 6.19 -10.03 -6.38
N TYR A 140 5.67 -9.11 -5.57
CA TYR A 140 5.18 -9.44 -4.22
C TYR A 140 3.70 -9.78 -4.16
N ALA A 141 2.92 -9.42 -5.18
CA ALA A 141 1.48 -9.66 -5.18
C ALA A 141 1.13 -11.15 -5.24
N ASP A 142 0.22 -11.57 -4.39
CA ASP A 142 -0.46 -12.85 -4.51
C ASP A 142 -1.69 -12.73 -5.42
N ILE A 143 -2.28 -11.54 -5.44
CA ILE A 143 -3.45 -11.18 -6.23
C ILE A 143 -3.20 -9.81 -6.86
N VAL A 144 -3.51 -9.68 -8.15
CA VAL A 144 -3.52 -8.39 -8.85
C VAL A 144 -4.96 -8.03 -9.20
N VAL A 145 -5.40 -6.85 -8.77
CA VAL A 145 -6.72 -6.30 -9.12
C VAL A 145 -6.51 -5.09 -10.01
N ASP A 146 -6.96 -5.19 -11.25
CA ASP A 146 -6.92 -4.07 -12.19
C ASP A 146 -8.12 -3.14 -11.92
N GLU A 147 -7.83 -1.92 -11.50
CA GLU A 147 -8.84 -0.91 -11.22
C GLU A 147 -9.21 -0.04 -12.44
N GLU A 148 -8.57 -0.28 -13.59
CA GLU A 148 -8.78 0.56 -14.77
C GLU A 148 -10.25 0.57 -15.20
N GLY A 149 -10.79 1.77 -15.39
CA GLY A 149 -12.19 1.96 -15.74
C GLY A 149 -13.21 1.67 -14.63
N LYS A 150 -12.74 1.37 -13.42
CA LYS A 150 -13.60 1.07 -12.27
C LYS A 150 -13.70 2.24 -11.31
N ASN A 151 -14.88 2.45 -10.75
CA ASN A 151 -15.07 3.29 -9.59
C ASN A 151 -14.69 2.53 -8.30
N LEU A 152 -14.77 3.19 -7.16
CA LEU A 152 -14.40 2.61 -5.86
C LEU A 152 -15.20 1.34 -5.55
N GLU A 153 -16.52 1.37 -5.77
CA GLU A 153 -17.41 0.23 -5.50
C GLU A 153 -17.07 -0.98 -6.39
N GLU A 154 -16.85 -0.74 -7.68
CA GLU A 154 -16.47 -1.77 -8.65
C GLU A 154 -15.10 -2.37 -8.33
N SER A 155 -14.13 -1.55 -7.89
CA SER A 155 -12.82 -2.01 -7.44
C SER A 155 -12.93 -2.88 -6.19
N LEU A 156 -13.76 -2.47 -5.23
CA LEU A 156 -14.02 -3.25 -4.02
C LEU A 156 -14.65 -4.61 -4.35
N ASP A 157 -15.65 -4.62 -5.23
CA ASP A 157 -16.32 -5.86 -5.67
C ASP A 157 -15.32 -6.80 -6.34
N ALA A 158 -14.44 -6.27 -7.18
CA ALA A 158 -13.39 -7.06 -7.84
C ALA A 158 -12.44 -7.71 -6.81
N VAL A 159 -12.04 -6.98 -5.78
CA VAL A 159 -11.20 -7.53 -4.70
C VAL A 159 -11.94 -8.66 -3.97
N LEU A 160 -13.21 -8.43 -3.60
CA LEU A 160 -14.03 -9.42 -2.87
C LEU A 160 -14.24 -10.69 -3.69
N GLU A 161 -14.50 -10.59 -4.99
CA GLU A 161 -14.67 -11.75 -5.87
C GLU A 161 -13.42 -12.62 -5.92
N ILE A 162 -12.26 -12.00 -6.08
CA ILE A 162 -11.00 -12.73 -6.17
C ILE A 162 -10.65 -13.39 -4.84
N LEU A 163 -10.86 -12.71 -3.73
CA LEU A 163 -10.64 -13.28 -2.39
C LEU A 163 -11.54 -14.50 -2.13
N LYS A 164 -12.81 -14.44 -2.53
CA LYS A 164 -13.75 -15.57 -2.42
C LYS A 164 -13.31 -16.78 -3.26
N LYS A 165 -12.78 -16.55 -4.46
CA LYS A 165 -12.28 -17.63 -5.33
C LYS A 165 -11.04 -18.32 -4.75
N LYS A 166 -10.18 -17.57 -4.06
CA LYS A 166 -8.96 -18.10 -3.46
C LYS A 166 -9.23 -18.89 -2.16
N ALA A 167 -10.34 -18.61 -1.48
CA ALA A 167 -10.74 -19.30 -0.24
C ALA A 167 -11.41 -20.66 -0.48
N LYS A 168 -11.74 -21.02 -1.74
CA LYS A 168 -12.28 -22.32 -2.14
C LYS A 168 -11.16 -23.24 -2.63
#